data_f61318a96a13ce4a754d7e6b5bc318db
#
_entry.id   f61318a96a13ce4a754d7e6b5bc318db
#
_cell.length_a   1.000
_cell.length_b   1.000
_cell.length_c   1.000
_cell.angle_alpha   90.00
_cell.angle_beta   90.00
_cell.angle_gamma   90.00
#
_symmetry.space_group_name_H-M   'P 1'
#
loop_
_entity.id
_entity.type
_entity.pdbx_description
1 polymer ?
#
loop_
_entity_poly.entity_id
_entity_poly.type
_entity_poly.pdbx_seq_one_letter_code
_entity_poly.pdbx_strand_id
1 'polypeptide(L)'
;MAQSFIGRKRLRKYYGTIREVLDMPNLIEVQKSSYDLFLNSGDQDTPLDGEGIQGVFQSVFPIKDFNETSIMEFVGYELEKPKYDVEECQQRDMTYSAPLKVTLRLIVFDIDEDTGAKSVKDIKEQDVFMGDMPLMTPNGTFVVNGTERVIVSQMHRSPGVFFDHDKGCLLYTSPSPRDFEASRMPSSA
;
A
#
# COMPACT_ATOMS: atom_id res chain seq x y z
N MET A 1 2.28 -21.63 -67.00
CA MET A 1 3.69 -21.93 -66.69
C MET A 1 3.78 -22.45 -65.27
N ALA A 2 3.95 -23.75 -65.11
CA ALA A 2 4.14 -24.32 -63.79
C ALA A 2 5.56 -23.97 -63.29
N GLN A 3 5.66 -23.10 -62.30
CA GLN A 3 6.91 -22.82 -61.65
C GLN A 3 7.38 -24.03 -60.86
N SER A 4 8.47 -24.65 -61.31
CA SER A 4 9.06 -25.77 -60.61
C SER A 4 9.45 -25.43 -59.19
N PHE A 5 9.04 -26.21 -58.24
CA PHE A 5 9.26 -26.09 -56.81
C PHE A 5 10.74 -26.32 -56.39
N ILE A 6 11.64 -26.59 -57.34
CA ILE A 6 12.99 -27.10 -57.08
C ILE A 6 14.00 -26.01 -56.74
N GLY A 7 13.66 -24.72 -56.85
CA GLY A 7 14.61 -23.63 -56.65
C GLY A 7 14.44 -22.74 -55.43
N ARG A 8 13.37 -22.92 -54.65
CA ARG A 8 13.16 -22.04 -53.44
C ARG A 8 13.88 -22.62 -52.25
N LYS A 9 15.10 -22.15 -52.00
CA LYS A 9 15.72 -22.37 -50.69
C LYS A 9 14.76 -21.87 -49.60
N ARG A 10 14.38 -22.74 -48.67
CA ARG A 10 13.61 -22.31 -47.47
C ARG A 10 14.41 -21.28 -46.74
N LEU A 11 13.93 -20.06 -46.65
CA LEU A 11 14.47 -19.03 -45.80
C LEU A 11 14.23 -19.44 -44.34
N ARG A 12 15.27 -19.91 -43.66
CA ARG A 12 15.20 -20.18 -42.23
C ARG A 12 15.42 -18.87 -41.50
N LYS A 13 14.41 -18.47 -40.73
CA LYS A 13 14.57 -17.36 -39.80
C LYS A 13 15.20 -17.89 -38.51
N TYR A 14 16.34 -17.31 -38.14
CA TYR A 14 16.99 -17.60 -36.86
C TYR A 14 16.46 -16.63 -35.81
N TYR A 15 15.58 -17.07 -34.96
CA TYR A 15 15.00 -16.22 -33.93
C TYR A 15 15.99 -15.85 -32.83
N GLY A 16 17.08 -16.60 -32.66
CA GLY A 16 18.16 -16.24 -31.73
C GLY A 16 19.00 -15.03 -32.13
N THR A 17 18.89 -14.53 -33.39
CA THR A 17 19.56 -13.33 -33.87
C THR A 17 18.63 -12.16 -34.10
N ILE A 18 17.38 -12.28 -33.71
CA ILE A 18 16.42 -11.16 -33.73
C ILE A 18 16.88 -10.16 -32.69
N ARG A 19 17.06 -8.90 -33.11
CA ARG A 19 17.34 -7.80 -32.17
C ARG A 19 16.24 -7.74 -31.13
N GLU A 20 16.63 -7.69 -29.89
CA GLU A 20 15.72 -7.36 -28.80
C GLU A 20 15.11 -5.98 -29.10
N VAL A 21 13.80 -5.95 -29.22
CA VAL A 21 13.04 -4.72 -29.50
C VAL A 21 12.68 -3.99 -28.21
N LEU A 22 12.59 -4.73 -27.12
CA LEU A 22 12.26 -4.25 -25.79
C LEU A 22 13.21 -4.90 -24.79
N ASP A 23 13.71 -4.11 -23.87
CA ASP A 23 14.45 -4.62 -22.72
C ASP A 23 13.53 -5.48 -21.85
N MET A 24 14.12 -6.48 -21.18
CA MET A 24 13.38 -7.30 -20.26
C MET A 24 12.83 -6.42 -19.10
N PRO A 25 11.52 -6.39 -18.86
CA PRO A 25 10.97 -5.62 -17.73
C PRO A 25 11.47 -6.18 -16.41
N ASN A 26 11.61 -5.32 -15.41
CA ASN A 26 11.94 -5.73 -14.06
C ASN A 26 10.76 -6.51 -13.45
N LEU A 27 10.94 -7.82 -13.25
CA LEU A 27 9.87 -8.72 -12.79
C LEU A 27 9.41 -8.44 -11.35
N ILE A 28 10.26 -7.79 -10.55
CA ILE A 28 9.95 -7.43 -9.15
C ILE A 28 9.52 -5.98 -8.99
N GLU A 29 9.40 -5.24 -10.09
CA GLU A 29 9.01 -3.82 -10.06
C GLU A 29 7.64 -3.61 -9.43
N VAL A 30 6.69 -4.50 -9.72
CA VAL A 30 5.33 -4.44 -9.16
C VAL A 30 5.35 -4.44 -7.63
N GLN A 31 6.20 -5.28 -7.03
CA GLN A 31 6.30 -5.38 -5.58
C GLN A 31 7.02 -4.17 -4.98
N LYS A 32 8.11 -3.75 -5.60
CA LYS A 32 8.88 -2.58 -5.14
C LYS A 32 8.06 -1.31 -5.25
N SER A 33 7.51 -1.03 -6.43
CA SER A 33 6.72 0.18 -6.66
C SER A 33 5.50 0.28 -5.76
N SER A 34 4.81 -0.83 -5.51
CA SER A 34 3.66 -0.84 -4.60
C SER A 34 4.07 -0.57 -3.14
N TYR A 35 5.24 -1.06 -2.73
CA TYR A 35 5.75 -0.82 -1.39
C TYR A 35 6.29 0.60 -1.21
N ASP A 36 6.98 1.12 -2.22
CA ASP A 36 7.45 2.51 -2.25
C ASP A 36 6.26 3.48 -2.22
N LEU A 37 5.19 3.18 -2.97
CA LEU A 37 3.94 3.94 -2.93
C LEU A 37 3.28 3.86 -1.55
N PHE A 38 3.27 2.68 -0.93
CA PHE A 38 2.73 2.50 0.42
C PHE A 38 3.48 3.31 1.47
N LEU A 39 4.82 3.31 1.42
CA LEU A 39 5.65 4.12 2.31
C LEU A 39 5.66 5.60 1.94
N ASN A 40 5.10 5.96 0.78
CA ASN A 40 5.20 7.31 0.23
C ASN A 40 6.66 7.81 0.17
N SER A 41 7.55 6.89 -0.21
CA SER A 41 9.01 7.13 -0.30
C SER A 41 9.39 8.04 -1.48
N GLY A 42 8.42 8.43 -2.29
CA GLY A 42 8.60 9.41 -3.36
C GLY A 42 8.88 10.81 -2.80
N ASP A 43 9.36 11.68 -3.67
CA ASP A 43 9.73 13.07 -3.35
C ASP A 43 8.71 13.73 -2.42
N GLN A 44 9.21 14.26 -1.31
CA GLN A 44 8.43 14.97 -0.29
C GLN A 44 7.68 16.19 -0.86
N ASP A 45 8.01 16.60 -2.09
CA ASP A 45 7.41 17.74 -2.77
C ASP A 45 6.07 17.45 -3.46
N THR A 46 5.69 16.19 -3.62
CA THR A 46 4.37 15.80 -4.13
C THR A 46 3.76 14.75 -3.22
N PRO A 47 3.18 15.12 -2.08
CA PRO A 47 2.40 14.19 -1.28
C PRO A 47 1.23 13.71 -2.16
N LEU A 48 1.22 12.44 -2.48
CA LEU A 48 0.05 11.79 -3.05
C LEU A 48 -1.02 11.78 -1.95
N ASP A 49 -1.81 12.85 -1.92
CA ASP A 49 -2.87 13.01 -0.93
C ASP A 49 -3.81 11.81 -0.98
N GLY A 50 -3.90 11.12 0.14
CA GLY A 50 -4.86 10.04 0.33
C GLY A 50 -4.37 8.64 0.04
N GLU A 51 -3.10 8.43 -0.33
CA GLU A 51 -2.54 7.09 -0.58
C GLU A 51 -1.49 6.67 0.47
N GLY A 52 -1.30 5.37 0.62
CA GLY A 52 -0.31 4.78 1.51
C GLY A 52 -0.56 5.06 3.00
N ILE A 53 0.53 5.06 3.77
CA ILE A 53 0.48 5.30 5.23
C ILE A 53 -0.07 6.68 5.55
N GLN A 54 0.30 7.68 4.76
CA GLN A 54 -0.17 9.06 4.96
C GLN A 54 -1.69 9.15 4.82
N GLY A 55 -2.26 8.52 3.79
CA GLY A 55 -3.72 8.48 3.60
C GLY A 55 -4.45 7.81 4.75
N VAL A 56 -3.86 6.76 5.34
CA VAL A 56 -4.43 6.10 6.51
C VAL A 56 -4.46 7.05 7.71
N PHE A 57 -3.37 7.75 8.00
CA PHE A 57 -3.36 8.72 9.09
C PHE A 57 -4.33 9.88 8.84
N GLN A 58 -4.36 10.43 7.64
CA GLN A 58 -5.30 11.50 7.28
C GLN A 58 -6.76 11.09 7.38
N SER A 59 -7.08 9.81 7.17
CA SER A 59 -8.45 9.30 7.32
C SER A 59 -8.90 9.21 8.78
N VAL A 60 -7.97 9.03 9.72
CA VAL A 60 -8.25 8.90 11.15
C VAL A 60 -8.20 10.25 11.85
N PHE A 61 -7.24 11.10 11.47
CA PHE A 61 -7.08 12.43 12.05
C PHE A 61 -7.80 13.50 11.19
N PRO A 62 -8.28 14.57 11.80
CA PRO A 62 -8.16 14.98 13.21
C PRO A 62 -9.12 14.23 14.14
N ILE A 63 -8.63 13.90 15.33
CA ILE A 63 -9.45 13.36 16.41
C ILE A 63 -9.89 14.53 17.30
N LYS A 64 -11.21 14.69 17.45
CA LYS A 64 -11.82 15.75 18.27
C LYS A 64 -12.35 15.16 19.55
N ASP A 65 -12.19 15.90 20.63
CA ASP A 65 -12.83 15.59 21.89
C ASP A 65 -14.36 15.81 21.80
N PHE A 66 -15.11 15.12 22.68
CA PHE A 66 -16.57 15.22 22.74
C PHE A 66 -17.05 16.66 22.98
N ASN A 67 -16.32 17.42 23.81
CA ASN A 67 -16.64 18.82 24.12
C ASN A 67 -16.01 19.81 23.13
N GLU A 68 -15.32 19.31 22.11
CA GLU A 68 -14.54 20.11 21.15
C GLU A 68 -13.54 21.08 21.80
N THR A 69 -13.09 20.77 23.01
CA THR A 69 -12.08 21.55 23.75
C THR A 69 -10.66 21.23 23.33
N SER A 70 -10.46 20.05 22.72
CA SER A 70 -9.15 19.63 22.25
C SER A 70 -9.26 18.91 20.90
N ILE A 71 -8.27 19.18 20.05
CA ILE A 71 -8.15 18.54 18.74
C ILE A 71 -6.73 17.98 18.63
N MET A 72 -6.65 16.71 18.22
CA MET A 72 -5.38 16.08 17.91
C MET A 72 -5.25 15.97 16.39
N GLU A 73 -4.19 16.58 15.85
CA GLU A 73 -3.90 16.61 14.43
C GLU A 73 -2.66 15.78 14.11
N PHE A 74 -2.67 15.19 12.94
CA PHE A 74 -1.50 14.54 12.35
C PHE A 74 -0.68 15.57 11.58
N VAL A 75 0.61 15.68 11.90
CA VAL A 75 1.54 16.59 11.22
C VAL A 75 2.33 15.84 10.14
N GLY A 76 2.90 14.71 10.50
CA GLY A 76 3.71 13.91 9.61
C GLY A 76 4.19 12.63 10.26
N TYR A 77 4.88 11.80 9.49
CA TYR A 77 5.54 10.60 10.00
C TYR A 77 6.97 10.51 9.47
N GLU A 78 7.81 9.85 10.20
CA GLU A 78 9.19 9.57 9.86
C GLU A 78 9.52 8.11 10.13
N LEU A 79 10.22 7.49 9.18
CA LEU A 79 10.83 6.18 9.37
C LEU A 79 12.29 6.37 9.72
N GLU A 80 12.67 5.94 10.91
CA GLU A 80 14.06 5.97 11.34
C GLU A 80 14.89 4.93 10.59
N LYS A 81 16.21 5.05 10.70
CA LYS A 81 17.10 4.04 10.14
C LYS A 81 16.94 2.71 10.88
N PRO A 82 16.96 1.58 10.15
CA PRO A 82 16.91 0.26 10.77
C PRO A 82 18.11 0.09 11.72
N LYS A 83 17.85 -0.59 12.83
CA LYS A 83 18.87 -0.82 13.88
C LYS A 83 19.94 -1.81 13.45
N TYR A 84 19.55 -2.78 12.63
CA TYR A 84 20.41 -3.87 12.16
C TYR A 84 20.31 -4.00 10.64
N ASP A 85 21.40 -4.43 10.02
CA ASP A 85 21.43 -4.76 8.60
C ASP A 85 20.70 -6.08 8.30
N VAL A 86 20.42 -6.31 7.04
CA VAL A 86 19.71 -7.51 6.55
C VAL A 86 20.44 -8.79 6.98
N GLU A 87 21.76 -8.84 6.81
CA GLU A 87 22.59 -10.01 7.17
C GLU A 87 22.59 -10.27 8.67
N GLU A 88 22.68 -9.22 9.48
CA GLU A 88 22.59 -9.34 10.94
C GLU A 88 21.20 -9.83 11.40
N CYS A 89 20.13 -9.35 10.76
CA CYS A 89 18.78 -9.81 11.07
C CYS A 89 18.61 -11.30 10.76
N GLN A 90 19.19 -11.79 9.66
CA GLN A 90 19.16 -13.20 9.31
C GLN A 90 19.96 -14.07 10.30
N GLN A 91 21.14 -13.61 10.74
CA GLN A 91 21.98 -14.34 11.69
C GLN A 91 21.40 -14.38 13.10
N ARG A 92 20.64 -13.37 13.49
CA ARG A 92 20.06 -13.23 14.82
C ARG A 92 18.59 -13.62 14.91
N ASP A 93 18.03 -14.17 13.84
CA ASP A 93 16.60 -14.52 13.74
C ASP A 93 15.67 -13.33 14.06
N MET A 94 16.04 -12.14 13.59
CA MET A 94 15.29 -10.91 13.82
C MET A 94 14.55 -10.46 12.56
N THR A 95 13.62 -9.56 12.74
CA THR A 95 12.89 -8.92 11.62
C THR A 95 13.62 -7.65 11.20
N TYR A 96 13.85 -7.49 9.90
CA TYR A 96 14.39 -6.26 9.32
C TYR A 96 13.30 -5.20 9.28
N SER A 97 13.37 -4.23 10.18
CA SER A 97 12.35 -3.20 10.36
C SER A 97 12.98 -1.86 10.75
N ALA A 98 12.22 -0.81 10.51
CA ALA A 98 12.54 0.55 10.94
C ALA A 98 11.47 1.06 11.91
N PRO A 99 11.86 1.80 12.95
CA PRO A 99 10.91 2.45 13.85
C PRO A 99 10.11 3.51 13.10
N LEU A 100 8.79 3.44 13.25
CA LEU A 100 7.86 4.45 12.73
C LEU A 100 7.53 5.43 13.83
N LYS A 101 7.88 6.68 13.63
CA LYS A 101 7.51 7.82 14.49
C LYS A 101 6.48 8.68 13.78
N VAL A 102 5.51 9.13 14.53
CA VAL A 102 4.46 10.01 14.05
C VAL A 102 4.45 11.27 14.88
N THR A 103 4.53 12.41 14.21
CA THR A 103 4.43 13.72 14.84
C THR A 103 2.97 14.10 14.97
N LEU A 104 2.50 14.18 16.21
CA LEU A 104 1.14 14.57 16.56
C LEU A 104 1.13 15.93 17.21
N ARG A 105 0.13 16.74 16.87
CA ARG A 105 -0.12 18.05 17.43
C ARG A 105 -1.43 18.06 18.18
N LEU A 106 -1.38 18.37 19.46
CA LEU A 106 -2.53 18.58 20.32
C LEU A 106 -2.79 20.07 20.47
N ILE A 107 -3.97 20.50 20.05
CA ILE A 107 -4.43 21.89 20.19
C ILE A 107 -5.52 21.89 21.26
N VAL A 108 -5.33 22.67 22.30
CA VAL A 108 -6.31 22.85 23.39
C VAL A 108 -6.93 24.23 23.24
N PHE A 109 -8.26 24.26 23.24
CA PHE A 109 -9.04 25.49 23.13
C PHE A 109 -9.64 25.86 24.51
N ASP A 110 -9.69 27.14 24.76
CA ASP A 110 -10.48 27.75 25.85
C ASP A 110 -11.77 28.30 25.23
N ILE A 111 -12.90 27.87 25.76
CA ILE A 111 -14.22 28.29 25.26
C ILE A 111 -14.77 29.30 26.26
N ASP A 112 -15.01 30.49 25.79
CA ASP A 112 -15.61 31.55 26.59
C ASP A 112 -17.12 31.23 26.75
N GLU A 113 -17.58 31.07 27.99
CA GLU A 113 -18.97 30.68 28.30
C GLU A 113 -20.00 31.72 27.85
N ASP A 114 -19.61 33.00 27.78
CA ASP A 114 -20.53 34.09 27.45
C ASP A 114 -20.67 34.32 25.93
N THR A 115 -19.58 34.14 25.19
CA THR A 115 -19.54 34.45 23.75
C THR A 115 -19.47 33.24 22.85
N GLY A 116 -19.14 32.05 23.41
CA GLY A 116 -18.91 30.83 22.65
C GLY A 116 -17.66 30.89 21.74
N ALA A 117 -16.82 31.89 21.92
CA ALA A 117 -15.62 32.07 21.13
C ALA A 117 -14.54 31.06 21.56
N LYS A 118 -13.94 30.36 20.58
CA LYS A 118 -12.84 29.42 20.80
C LYS A 118 -11.52 30.17 20.68
N SER A 119 -10.74 30.23 21.74
CA SER A 119 -9.37 30.73 21.72
C SER A 119 -8.38 29.59 21.94
N VAL A 120 -7.24 29.63 21.27
CA VAL A 120 -6.20 28.62 21.45
C VAL A 120 -5.49 28.88 22.78
N LYS A 121 -5.59 27.91 23.70
CA LYS A 121 -4.94 27.99 25.01
C LYS A 121 -3.51 27.45 24.97
N ASP A 122 -3.30 26.33 24.35
CA ASP A 122 -2.00 25.66 24.30
C ASP A 122 -1.90 24.79 23.03
N ILE A 123 -0.67 24.67 22.51
CA ILE A 123 -0.34 23.78 21.39
C ILE A 123 0.86 22.95 21.81
N LYS A 124 0.69 21.63 21.80
CA LYS A 124 1.76 20.67 22.09
C LYS A 124 2.00 19.80 20.88
N GLU A 125 3.27 19.70 20.49
CA GLU A 125 3.70 18.84 19.41
C GLU A 125 4.69 17.83 19.97
N GLN A 126 4.51 16.55 19.62
CA GLN A 126 5.34 15.47 20.12
C GLN A 126 5.43 14.34 19.11
N ASP A 127 6.64 13.77 19.00
CA ASP A 127 6.87 12.56 18.23
C ASP A 127 6.49 11.33 19.05
N VAL A 128 5.63 10.49 18.51
CA VAL A 128 5.15 9.29 19.15
C VAL A 128 5.62 8.07 18.38
N PHE A 129 6.25 7.14 19.07
CA PHE A 129 6.60 5.85 18.49
C PHE A 129 5.35 4.99 18.31
N MET A 130 5.06 4.60 17.08
CA MET A 130 3.86 3.80 16.74
C MET A 130 4.17 2.31 16.63
N GLY A 131 5.40 1.95 16.32
CA GLY A 131 5.83 0.57 16.15
C GLY A 131 6.94 0.43 15.15
N ASP A 132 7.31 -0.82 14.86
CA ASP A 132 8.34 -1.15 13.90
C ASP A 132 7.70 -1.54 12.56
N MET A 133 8.09 -0.85 11.49
CA MET A 133 7.63 -1.13 10.14
C MET A 133 8.63 -2.06 9.44
N PRO A 134 8.23 -3.26 8.98
CA PRO A 134 9.10 -4.14 8.21
C PRO A 134 9.55 -3.45 6.92
N LEU A 135 10.84 -3.49 6.62
CA LEU A 135 11.41 -2.91 5.40
C LEU A 135 11.62 -3.97 4.32
N MET A 136 11.40 -3.56 3.08
CA MET A 136 11.70 -4.38 1.92
C MET A 136 13.19 -4.31 1.58
N THR A 137 13.79 -5.46 1.29
CA THR A 137 15.17 -5.53 0.80
C THR A 137 15.27 -5.10 -0.66
N PRO A 138 16.47 -4.78 -1.16
CA PRO A 138 16.66 -4.48 -2.58
C PRO A 138 16.19 -5.58 -3.53
N ASN A 139 16.11 -6.82 -3.05
CA ASN A 139 15.63 -7.97 -3.81
C ASN A 139 14.09 -8.10 -3.84
N GLY A 140 13.36 -7.19 -3.19
CA GLY A 140 11.90 -7.27 -3.09
C GLY A 140 11.39 -8.29 -2.06
N THR A 141 12.22 -8.69 -1.12
CA THR A 141 11.90 -9.63 -0.05
C THR A 141 11.76 -8.93 1.30
N PHE A 142 11.09 -9.56 2.25
CA PHE A 142 11.05 -9.14 3.65
C PHE A 142 11.78 -10.17 4.50
N VAL A 143 12.56 -9.71 5.46
CA VAL A 143 13.19 -10.60 6.46
C VAL A 143 12.34 -10.58 7.72
N VAL A 144 11.70 -11.70 8.01
CA VAL A 144 10.84 -11.88 9.19
C VAL A 144 11.37 -13.03 10.01
N ASN A 145 11.77 -12.75 11.25
CA ASN A 145 12.38 -13.75 12.15
C ASN A 145 13.52 -14.52 11.48
N GLY A 146 14.43 -13.79 10.84
CA GLY A 146 15.61 -14.34 10.16
C GLY A 146 15.33 -15.02 8.81
N THR A 147 14.08 -15.24 8.43
CA THR A 147 13.73 -15.90 7.17
C THR A 147 13.30 -14.88 6.12
N GLU A 148 13.84 -15.02 4.91
CA GLU A 148 13.36 -14.22 3.77
C GLU A 148 11.99 -14.70 3.30
N ARG A 149 11.08 -13.76 3.12
CA ARG A 149 9.72 -14.01 2.65
C ARG A 149 9.37 -13.04 1.54
N VAL A 150 8.59 -13.51 0.59
CA VAL A 150 8.08 -12.72 -0.52
C VAL A 150 6.57 -12.64 -0.41
N ILE A 151 6.02 -11.44 -0.59
CA ILE A 151 4.58 -11.25 -0.72
C ILE A 151 4.25 -11.45 -2.19
N VAL A 152 3.52 -12.52 -2.49
CA VAL A 152 3.11 -12.83 -3.86
C VAL A 152 1.82 -12.08 -4.19
N SER A 153 1.85 -11.33 -5.29
CA SER A 153 0.65 -10.68 -5.81
C SER A 153 -0.37 -11.73 -6.23
N GLN A 154 -1.59 -11.62 -5.73
CA GLN A 154 -2.68 -12.53 -6.05
C GLN A 154 -3.73 -11.81 -6.88
N MET A 155 -4.15 -12.45 -7.96
CA MET A 155 -5.30 -11.99 -8.73
C MET A 155 -6.56 -12.63 -8.15
N HIS A 156 -7.50 -11.82 -7.72
CA HIS A 156 -8.79 -12.29 -7.25
C HIS A 156 -9.90 -11.46 -7.89
N ARG A 157 -11.10 -12.01 -7.86
CA ARG A 157 -12.29 -11.29 -8.30
C ARG A 157 -12.57 -10.13 -7.34
N SER A 158 -12.98 -8.98 -7.88
CA SER A 158 -13.35 -7.83 -7.04
C SER A 158 -14.45 -8.24 -6.05
N PRO A 159 -14.37 -7.79 -4.79
CA PRO A 159 -15.45 -8.01 -3.84
C PRO A 159 -16.74 -7.36 -4.35
N GLY A 160 -17.85 -8.03 -4.13
CA GLY A 160 -19.16 -7.55 -4.60
C GLY A 160 -20.12 -8.70 -4.87
N VAL A 161 -21.28 -8.36 -5.40
CA VAL A 161 -22.31 -9.31 -5.80
C VAL A 161 -22.41 -9.27 -7.32
N PHE A 162 -22.34 -10.46 -7.95
CA PHE A 162 -22.51 -10.60 -9.37
C PHE A 162 -23.91 -11.16 -9.65
N PHE A 163 -24.61 -10.48 -10.52
CA PHE A 163 -25.93 -10.89 -10.98
C PHE A 163 -25.76 -11.59 -12.33
N ASP A 164 -26.20 -12.82 -12.41
CA ASP A 164 -26.22 -13.58 -13.65
C ASP A 164 -27.64 -14.05 -13.95
N HIS A 165 -27.92 -14.30 -15.22
CA HIS A 165 -29.24 -14.69 -15.69
C HIS A 165 -29.14 -16.04 -16.43
N ASP A 166 -29.74 -17.05 -15.86
CA ASP A 166 -29.88 -18.36 -16.50
C ASP A 166 -31.35 -18.62 -16.82
N LYS A 167 -31.72 -18.54 -18.12
CA LYS A 167 -33.02 -18.90 -18.69
C LYS A 167 -34.25 -18.48 -17.85
N GLY A 168 -34.22 -17.25 -17.33
CA GLY A 168 -35.32 -16.68 -16.57
C GLY A 168 -35.15 -16.70 -15.05
N CYS A 169 -34.04 -17.22 -14.54
CA CYS A 169 -33.69 -17.17 -13.12
C CYS A 169 -32.51 -16.22 -12.87
N LEU A 170 -32.66 -15.32 -11.89
CA LEU A 170 -31.57 -14.45 -11.46
C LEU A 170 -30.70 -15.21 -10.44
N LEU A 171 -29.44 -15.41 -10.78
CA LEU A 171 -28.46 -16.00 -9.89
C LEU A 171 -27.63 -14.90 -9.22
N TYR A 172 -27.59 -14.94 -7.91
CA TYR A 172 -26.73 -14.08 -7.11
C TYR A 172 -25.49 -14.85 -6.70
N THR A 173 -24.33 -14.45 -7.19
CA THR A 173 -23.07 -15.10 -6.84
C THR A 173 -22.17 -14.16 -6.07
N SER A 174 -21.70 -14.61 -4.92
CA SER A 174 -20.62 -13.96 -4.19
C SER A 174 -19.28 -14.50 -4.72
N PRO A 175 -18.25 -13.66 -4.85
CA PRO A 175 -16.97 -14.08 -5.43
C PRO A 175 -16.25 -15.15 -4.61
N SER A 176 -16.42 -15.17 -3.29
CA SER A 176 -15.80 -16.18 -2.43
C SER A 176 -16.43 -16.16 -1.04
N PRO A 177 -16.47 -17.29 -0.31
CA PRO A 177 -16.87 -17.32 1.08
C PRO A 177 -15.98 -16.48 2.02
N ARG A 178 -14.74 -16.19 1.59
CA ARG A 178 -13.81 -15.33 2.35
C ARG A 178 -14.15 -13.85 2.23
N ASP A 179 -14.86 -13.46 1.18
CA ASP A 179 -15.27 -12.08 0.93
C ASP A 179 -16.63 -11.75 1.58
N PHE A 180 -17.05 -12.59 2.53
CA PHE A 180 -18.36 -12.52 3.18
C PHE A 180 -18.59 -11.19 3.92
N GLU A 181 -17.53 -10.54 4.39
CA GLU A 181 -17.64 -9.23 5.04
C GLU A 181 -17.97 -8.11 4.04
N ALA A 182 -17.43 -8.20 2.81
CA ALA A 182 -17.70 -7.24 1.75
C ALA A 182 -19.08 -7.41 1.10
N SER A 183 -19.72 -8.57 1.27
CA SER A 183 -21.03 -8.89 0.70
C SER A 183 -22.21 -8.55 1.60
N ARG A 184 -21.98 -7.99 2.79
CA ARG A 184 -23.06 -7.48 3.65
C ARG A 184 -23.69 -6.26 3.01
N MET A 185 -24.80 -6.47 2.32
CA MET A 185 -25.70 -5.37 1.98
C MET A 185 -26.23 -4.74 3.27
N PRO A 186 -26.22 -3.42 3.39
CA PRO A 186 -26.91 -2.78 4.52
C PRO A 186 -28.38 -3.20 4.49
N SER A 187 -28.87 -3.68 5.61
CA SER A 187 -30.24 -4.18 5.78
C SER A 187 -31.34 -3.11 5.70
N SER A 188 -30.96 -1.90 5.24
CA SER A 188 -31.85 -0.76 5.05
C SER A 188 -31.77 -0.30 3.60
N ALA A 189 -32.52 -0.95 2.76
CA ALA A 189 -32.99 -0.41 1.48
C ALA A 189 -34.51 -0.60 1.45
#